data_a0c0d7adc9a99c01d8f9348606ce4a07
#
_entry.id   a0c0d7adc9a99c01d8f9348606ce4a07
#
_cell.length_a   1.000
_cell.length_b   1.000
_cell.length_c   1.000
_cell.angle_alpha   90.00
_cell.angle_beta   90.00
_cell.angle_gamma   90.00
#
_symmetry.space_group_name_H-M   'P 1'
#
loop_
_entity.id
_entity.type
_entity.pdbx_description
1 polymer ?
#
loop_
_entity_poly.entity_id
_entity_poly.type
_entity_poly.pdbx_seq_one_letter_code
_entity_poly.pdbx_strand_id
1 'polypeptide(L)'
;HDMGRVAMFVRDGGATADELMKRTQLANTVMYLTRGQPVVYYGDEQGFEGSGGDKAARQDMFASKVASYNSEEVIGGASGSKDRYNTNAPLYRQIADLAKLRAKHPALADGAQIERYASSDAGIFAVSRIDKAANREYLVVTNNATTAKTATFATYTPGGRFTPLLGGGGDERAD
;
A
#
# COMPACT_ATOMS: atom_id res chain seq x y z
N HIS A 1 12.43 -0.89 13.53
CA HIS A 1 13.67 -1.57 13.22
C HIS A 1 13.58 -2.99 13.75
N ASP A 2 14.53 -3.84 13.64
CA ASP A 2 14.50 -5.27 14.01
C ASP A 2 13.60 -6.13 13.11
N MET A 3 13.17 -5.60 11.96
CA MET A 3 12.41 -6.31 10.95
C MET A 3 12.96 -6.03 9.56
N GLY A 4 12.69 -6.92 8.62
CA GLY A 4 12.92 -6.68 7.20
C GLY A 4 11.92 -5.68 6.61
N ARG A 5 12.12 -5.33 5.34
CA ARG A 5 11.20 -4.46 4.58
C ARG A 5 9.96 -5.22 4.14
N VAL A 6 8.85 -4.49 3.95
CA VAL A 6 7.58 -5.10 3.47
C VAL A 6 7.77 -5.85 2.15
N ALA A 7 8.60 -5.31 1.24
CA ALA A 7 8.89 -5.95 -0.04
C ALA A 7 9.55 -7.34 0.11
N MET A 8 10.44 -7.50 1.08
CA MET A 8 11.03 -8.80 1.42
C MET A 8 9.94 -9.80 1.83
N PHE A 9 9.05 -9.42 2.75
CA PHE A 9 7.98 -10.32 3.20
C PHE A 9 7.02 -10.68 2.07
N VAL A 10 6.72 -9.74 1.17
CA VAL A 10 5.88 -10.01 -0.01
C VAL A 10 6.57 -11.02 -0.95
N ARG A 11 7.87 -10.86 -1.21
CA ARG A 11 8.66 -11.80 -2.02
C ARG A 11 8.74 -13.18 -1.36
N ASP A 12 9.10 -13.22 -0.08
CA ASP A 12 9.25 -14.47 0.68
C ASP A 12 7.89 -15.18 0.87
N GLY A 13 6.79 -14.44 0.79
CA GLY A 13 5.44 -14.98 0.71
C GLY A 13 5.06 -15.58 -0.65
N GLY A 14 6.00 -15.67 -1.59
CA GLY A 14 5.83 -16.35 -2.88
C GLY A 14 5.35 -15.45 -4.02
N ALA A 15 5.42 -14.14 -3.89
CA ALA A 15 5.11 -13.23 -5.01
C ALA A 15 6.13 -13.41 -6.14
N THR A 16 5.65 -13.51 -7.37
CA THR A 16 6.50 -13.45 -8.57
C THR A 16 7.10 -12.04 -8.72
N ALA A 17 8.16 -11.90 -9.54
CA ALA A 17 8.76 -10.59 -9.80
C ALA A 17 7.74 -9.57 -10.34
N ASP A 18 6.81 -10.00 -11.19
CA ASP A 18 5.76 -9.16 -11.76
C ASP A 18 4.70 -8.76 -10.71
N GLU A 19 4.47 -9.60 -9.70
CA GLU A 19 3.53 -9.34 -8.62
C GLU A 19 4.12 -8.48 -7.51
N LEU A 20 5.44 -8.54 -7.31
CA LEU A 20 6.11 -7.91 -6.17
C LEU A 20 5.81 -6.41 -6.08
N MET A 21 5.89 -5.69 -7.19
CA MET A 21 5.53 -4.26 -7.24
C MET A 21 4.07 -4.05 -6.87
N LYS A 22 3.14 -4.78 -7.47
CA LYS A 22 1.68 -4.62 -7.23
C LYS A 22 1.31 -4.95 -5.80
N ARG A 23 1.88 -6.02 -5.23
CA ARG A 23 1.61 -6.43 -3.84
C ARG A 23 2.22 -5.45 -2.83
N THR A 24 3.40 -4.89 -3.10
CA THR A 24 3.99 -3.83 -2.29
C THR A 24 3.14 -2.55 -2.34
N GLN A 25 2.64 -2.20 -3.53
CA GLN A 25 1.70 -1.09 -3.68
C GLN A 25 0.38 -1.34 -2.91
N LEU A 26 -0.13 -2.57 -2.92
CA LEU A 26 -1.31 -2.94 -2.15
C LEU A 26 -1.05 -2.79 -0.64
N ALA A 27 0.11 -3.23 -0.15
CA ALA A 27 0.50 -3.07 1.26
C ALA A 27 0.55 -1.59 1.67
N ASN A 28 1.14 -0.73 0.86
CA ASN A 28 1.13 0.73 1.08
C ASN A 28 -0.30 1.29 1.09
N THR A 29 -1.16 0.84 0.18
CA THR A 29 -2.56 1.27 0.13
C THR A 29 -3.29 0.91 1.43
N VAL A 30 -3.15 -0.33 1.89
CA VAL A 30 -3.75 -0.78 3.17
C VAL A 30 -3.20 0.06 4.32
N MET A 31 -1.89 0.27 4.41
CA MET A 31 -1.25 1.07 5.47
C MET A 31 -1.79 2.50 5.53
N TYR A 32 -1.98 3.15 4.38
CA TYR A 32 -2.41 4.54 4.33
C TYR A 32 -3.92 4.74 4.51
N LEU A 33 -4.75 3.80 4.07
CA LEU A 33 -6.20 4.00 4.02
C LEU A 33 -6.94 3.31 5.16
N THR A 34 -6.32 2.40 5.89
CA THR A 34 -6.90 1.81 7.09
C THR A 34 -6.54 2.62 8.35
N ARG A 35 -7.13 2.22 9.48
CA ARG A 35 -6.87 2.83 10.79
C ARG A 35 -5.42 2.62 11.20
N GLY A 36 -4.79 3.64 11.71
CA GLY A 36 -3.42 3.64 12.22
C GLY A 36 -2.62 4.81 11.67
N GLN A 37 -1.38 4.93 12.12
CA GLN A 37 -0.42 5.90 11.65
C GLN A 37 0.46 5.25 10.57
N PRO A 38 0.42 5.69 9.31
CA PRO A 38 1.33 5.17 8.30
C PRO A 38 2.77 5.54 8.64
N VAL A 39 3.65 4.56 8.52
CA VAL A 39 5.10 4.73 8.73
C VAL A 39 5.82 4.17 7.51
N VAL A 40 6.51 5.03 6.79
CA VAL A 40 7.36 4.67 5.66
C VAL A 40 8.80 4.61 6.16
N TYR A 41 9.44 3.45 6.02
CA TYR A 41 10.85 3.33 6.29
C TYR A 41 11.63 3.84 5.07
N TYR A 42 12.71 4.60 5.30
CA TYR A 42 13.48 5.22 4.23
C TYR A 42 13.89 4.17 3.17
N GLY A 43 13.75 4.51 1.91
CA GLY A 43 14.07 3.62 0.79
C GLY A 43 12.92 2.72 0.32
N ASP A 44 11.86 2.53 1.12
CA ASP A 44 10.66 1.81 0.66
C ASP A 44 10.03 2.53 -0.52
N GLU A 45 10.05 3.86 -0.53
CA GLU A 45 9.60 4.69 -1.64
C GLU A 45 10.47 4.55 -2.89
N GLN A 46 11.69 4.03 -2.73
CA GLN A 46 12.60 3.73 -3.84
C GLN A 46 12.54 2.25 -4.26
N GLY A 47 11.79 1.44 -3.52
CA GLY A 47 11.62 0.02 -3.81
C GLY A 47 12.71 -0.88 -3.25
N PHE A 48 13.43 -0.48 -2.21
CA PHE A 48 14.39 -1.35 -1.54
C PHE A 48 13.72 -2.62 -0.99
N GLU A 49 14.34 -3.76 -1.22
CA GLU A 49 13.80 -5.06 -0.79
C GLU A 49 14.36 -5.53 0.56
N GLY A 50 15.59 -5.17 0.88
CA GLY A 50 16.20 -5.51 2.17
C GLY A 50 16.25 -7.01 2.43
N SER A 51 16.68 -7.80 1.45
CA SER A 51 16.74 -9.26 1.52
C SER A 51 17.70 -9.72 2.61
N GLY A 52 17.19 -10.35 3.67
CA GLY A 52 17.98 -10.89 4.77
C GLY A 52 17.64 -10.32 6.15
N GLY A 53 16.54 -9.61 6.29
CA GLY A 53 16.00 -9.16 7.57
C GLY A 53 16.54 -7.83 8.05
N ASP A 54 16.60 -7.62 9.35
CA ASP A 54 16.87 -6.36 10.01
C ASP A 54 18.13 -5.62 9.47
N LYS A 55 19.27 -6.26 9.50
CA LYS A 55 20.53 -5.61 9.08
C LYS A 55 20.56 -5.29 7.59
N ALA A 56 20.03 -6.19 6.78
CA ALA A 56 19.96 -6.02 5.34
C ALA A 56 18.92 -4.95 4.93
N ALA A 57 17.93 -4.67 5.78
CA ALA A 57 16.98 -3.59 5.56
C ALA A 57 17.61 -2.18 5.66
N ARG A 58 18.81 -2.07 6.23
CA ARG A 58 19.54 -0.79 6.41
C ARG A 58 20.37 -0.45 5.18
N GLN A 59 19.74 -0.49 4.03
CA GLN A 59 20.36 -0.22 2.74
C GLN A 59 20.77 1.26 2.60
N ASP A 60 21.84 1.50 1.84
CA ASP A 60 22.36 2.86 1.63
C ASP A 60 21.61 3.54 0.46
N MET A 61 21.13 4.75 0.68
CA MET A 61 20.48 5.56 -0.35
C MET A 61 21.46 6.35 -1.22
N PHE A 62 22.72 6.44 -0.81
CA PHE A 62 23.78 7.14 -1.54
C PHE A 62 24.54 6.20 -2.46
N ALA A 63 25.18 6.76 -3.47
CA ALA A 63 26.16 6.02 -4.26
C ALA A 63 27.28 5.52 -3.36
N SER A 64 27.60 4.23 -3.43
CA SER A 64 28.60 3.59 -2.57
C SER A 64 29.64 2.85 -3.37
N LYS A 65 30.87 2.82 -2.86
CA LYS A 65 31.96 1.97 -3.36
C LYS A 65 32.00 0.60 -2.66
N VAL A 66 31.15 0.38 -1.67
CA VAL A 66 31.04 -0.88 -0.94
C VAL A 66 30.30 -1.89 -1.80
N ALA A 67 30.96 -2.99 -2.15
CA ALA A 67 30.44 -3.98 -3.08
C ALA A 67 29.07 -4.57 -2.65
N SER A 68 28.88 -4.81 -1.35
CA SER A 68 27.61 -5.32 -0.82
C SER A 68 26.43 -4.38 -1.09
N TYR A 69 26.64 -3.07 -1.05
CA TYR A 69 25.57 -2.09 -1.34
C TYR A 69 25.25 -1.98 -2.83
N ASN A 70 26.22 -2.36 -3.68
CA ASN A 70 26.05 -2.32 -5.14
C ASN A 70 25.24 -3.49 -5.67
N SER A 71 25.09 -4.57 -4.89
CA SER A 71 24.31 -5.76 -5.25
C SER A 71 22.92 -5.79 -4.61
N GLU A 72 22.53 -4.75 -3.88
CA GLU A 72 21.22 -4.67 -3.22
C GLU A 72 20.08 -4.59 -4.23
N GLU A 73 19.05 -5.40 -4.00
CA GLU A 73 17.90 -5.50 -4.88
C GLU A 73 16.90 -4.36 -4.66
N VAL A 74 16.32 -3.91 -5.77
CA VAL A 74 15.31 -2.85 -5.81
C VAL A 74 14.18 -3.30 -6.73
N ILE A 75 12.94 -3.26 -6.27
CA ILE A 75 11.76 -3.64 -7.05
C ILE A 75 11.69 -2.82 -8.35
N GLY A 76 11.65 -3.53 -9.47
CA GLY A 76 11.53 -2.90 -10.80
C GLY A 76 12.72 -2.05 -11.22
N GLY A 77 13.83 -2.17 -10.52
CA GLY A 77 15.04 -1.42 -10.78
C GLY A 77 16.30 -2.26 -10.83
N ALA A 78 17.36 -1.72 -11.40
CA ALA A 78 18.68 -2.30 -11.33
C ALA A 78 19.34 -1.94 -10.00
N SER A 79 20.02 -2.90 -9.40
CA SER A 79 20.98 -2.67 -8.33
C SER A 79 22.17 -1.82 -8.86
N GLY A 80 23.10 -1.53 -8.01
CA GLY A 80 24.30 -0.80 -8.37
C GLY A 80 24.49 0.50 -7.60
N SER A 81 25.71 0.99 -7.63
CA SER A 81 26.11 2.19 -6.90
C SER A 81 25.54 3.44 -7.54
N LYS A 82 24.46 3.95 -7.00
CA LYS A 82 23.83 5.22 -7.43
C LYS A 82 22.99 5.81 -6.31
N ASP A 83 22.73 7.10 -6.39
CA ASP A 83 21.78 7.76 -5.49
C ASP A 83 20.35 7.26 -5.72
N ARG A 84 19.63 7.07 -4.63
CA ARG A 84 18.25 6.57 -4.58
C ARG A 84 17.30 7.66 -4.08
N TYR A 85 17.21 8.74 -4.84
CA TYR A 85 16.34 9.90 -4.55
C TYR A 85 15.41 10.23 -5.71
N ASN A 86 14.95 9.19 -6.42
CA ASN A 86 14.11 9.36 -7.60
C ASN A 86 12.65 9.65 -7.21
N THR A 87 12.24 10.91 -7.31
CA THR A 87 10.84 11.33 -7.08
C THR A 87 9.86 10.82 -8.15
N ASN A 88 10.37 10.21 -9.23
CA ASN A 88 9.57 9.55 -10.25
C ASN A 88 9.47 8.04 -10.05
N ALA A 89 10.08 7.48 -9.00
CA ALA A 89 9.94 6.06 -8.67
C ALA A 89 8.45 5.71 -8.47
N PRO A 90 7.97 4.55 -8.97
CA PRO A 90 6.55 4.19 -8.88
C PRO A 90 6.01 4.19 -7.45
N LEU A 91 6.77 3.67 -6.49
CA LEU A 91 6.37 3.64 -5.08
C LEU A 91 6.41 5.02 -4.45
N TYR A 92 7.39 5.88 -4.80
CA TYR A 92 7.43 7.26 -4.33
C TYR A 92 6.16 8.02 -4.74
N ARG A 93 5.79 7.93 -6.02
CA ARG A 93 4.56 8.59 -6.53
C ARG A 93 3.32 8.06 -5.85
N GLN A 94 3.18 6.73 -5.73
CA GLN A 94 2.04 6.13 -5.05
C GLN A 94 1.94 6.60 -3.59
N ILE A 95 3.03 6.55 -2.83
CA ILE A 95 3.06 6.99 -1.43
C ILE A 95 2.69 8.48 -1.32
N ALA A 96 3.22 9.32 -2.21
CA ALA A 96 2.89 10.74 -2.25
C ALA A 96 1.39 10.98 -2.53
N ASP A 97 0.80 10.21 -3.44
CA ASP A 97 -0.63 10.33 -3.77
C ASP A 97 -1.52 9.79 -2.65
N LEU A 98 -1.16 8.69 -2.01
CA LEU A 98 -1.85 8.16 -0.82
C LEU A 98 -1.78 9.15 0.36
N ALA A 99 -0.64 9.79 0.58
CA ALA A 99 -0.47 10.81 1.61
C ALA A 99 -1.36 12.03 1.35
N LYS A 100 -1.41 12.52 0.11
CA LYS A 100 -2.30 13.61 -0.31
C LYS A 100 -3.78 13.23 -0.13
N LEU A 101 -4.15 12.01 -0.54
CA LEU A 101 -5.51 11.51 -0.40
C LEU A 101 -5.93 11.48 1.08
N ARG A 102 -5.07 10.93 1.93
CA ARG A 102 -5.31 10.87 3.38
C ARG A 102 -5.42 12.27 4.01
N ALA A 103 -4.56 13.21 3.61
CA ALA A 103 -4.61 14.58 4.09
C ALA A 103 -5.88 15.33 3.64
N LYS A 104 -6.34 15.07 2.41
CA LYS A 104 -7.56 15.68 1.87
C LYS A 104 -8.84 15.15 2.51
N HIS A 105 -8.82 13.92 3.01
CA HIS A 105 -9.99 13.21 3.55
C HIS A 105 -9.74 12.79 5.01
N PRO A 106 -10.02 13.66 6.00
CA PRO A 106 -9.67 13.42 7.41
C PRO A 106 -10.17 12.09 7.98
N ALA A 107 -11.31 11.58 7.50
CA ALA A 107 -11.81 10.28 7.94
C ALA A 107 -10.85 9.12 7.61
N LEU A 108 -9.99 9.25 6.61
CA LEU A 108 -8.94 8.25 6.34
C LEU A 108 -7.84 8.26 7.42
N ALA A 109 -7.67 9.37 8.14
CA ALA A 109 -6.78 9.49 9.28
C ALA A 109 -7.49 9.10 10.58
N ASP A 110 -8.55 9.85 10.93
CA ASP A 110 -9.15 9.86 12.27
C ASP A 110 -10.55 9.24 12.33
N GLY A 111 -11.17 8.94 11.18
CA GLY A 111 -12.51 8.37 11.11
C GLY A 111 -12.60 6.99 11.75
N ALA A 112 -13.77 6.64 12.27
CA ALA A 112 -14.03 5.29 12.76
C ALA A 112 -13.84 4.27 11.62
N GLN A 113 -13.29 3.11 11.96
CA GLN A 113 -13.16 2.00 11.01
C GLN A 113 -14.11 0.88 11.39
N ILE A 114 -14.87 0.43 10.41
CA ILE A 114 -15.80 -0.69 10.55
C ILE A 114 -15.47 -1.70 9.46
N GLU A 115 -15.17 -2.94 9.85
CA GLU A 115 -15.02 -4.03 8.89
C GLU A 115 -16.37 -4.32 8.23
N ARG A 116 -16.37 -4.48 6.90
CA ARG A 116 -17.55 -4.80 6.11
C ARG A 116 -17.49 -6.21 5.57
N TYR A 117 -16.32 -6.63 5.15
CA TYR A 117 -16.13 -7.94 4.57
C TYR A 117 -14.67 -8.36 4.65
N ALA A 118 -14.44 -9.63 4.91
CA ALA A 118 -13.14 -10.28 4.79
C ALA A 118 -13.34 -11.67 4.18
N SER A 119 -12.66 -11.96 3.08
CA SER A 119 -12.62 -13.30 2.51
C SER A 119 -11.88 -14.27 3.45
N SER A 120 -12.31 -15.53 3.49
CA SER A 120 -11.62 -16.60 4.25
C SER A 120 -10.23 -16.94 3.71
N ASP A 121 -10.05 -16.74 2.41
CA ASP A 121 -8.82 -16.96 1.68
C ASP A 121 -8.35 -15.69 0.98
N ALA A 122 -7.35 -15.79 0.09
CA ALA A 122 -6.93 -14.67 -0.73
C ALA A 122 -8.11 -14.09 -1.51
N GLY A 123 -8.42 -12.83 -1.29
CA GLY A 123 -9.61 -12.20 -1.84
C GLY A 123 -9.82 -10.79 -1.35
N ILE A 124 -11.07 -10.46 -1.12
CA ILE A 124 -11.52 -9.10 -0.79
C ILE A 124 -11.41 -8.86 0.72
N PHE A 125 -10.86 -7.69 1.05
CA PHE A 125 -10.99 -7.06 2.36
C PHE A 125 -11.61 -5.67 2.19
N ALA A 126 -12.69 -5.39 2.91
CA ALA A 126 -13.44 -4.14 2.83
C ALA A 126 -13.68 -3.54 4.21
N VAL A 127 -13.40 -2.25 4.34
CA VAL A 127 -13.69 -1.47 5.54
C VAL A 127 -14.33 -0.14 5.19
N SER A 128 -15.24 0.34 6.04
CA SER A 128 -15.72 1.72 6.00
C SER A 128 -14.87 2.59 6.93
N ARG A 129 -14.54 3.80 6.45
CA ARG A 129 -14.01 4.89 7.26
C ARG A 129 -15.08 5.97 7.36
N ILE A 130 -15.52 6.28 8.58
CA ILE A 130 -16.70 7.12 8.83
C ILE A 130 -16.26 8.50 9.30
N ASP A 131 -16.65 9.52 8.56
CA ASP A 131 -16.60 10.91 8.99
C ASP A 131 -17.96 11.29 9.59
N LYS A 132 -18.05 11.26 10.92
CA LYS A 132 -19.30 11.60 11.63
C LYS A 132 -19.67 13.08 11.46
N ALA A 133 -18.67 13.96 11.42
CA ALA A 133 -18.91 15.39 11.35
C ALA A 133 -19.47 15.79 9.97
N ALA A 134 -18.95 15.21 8.91
CA ALA A 134 -19.42 15.44 7.55
C ALA A 134 -20.54 14.48 7.12
N ASN A 135 -20.97 13.54 7.98
CA ASN A 135 -21.92 12.47 7.66
C ASN A 135 -21.54 11.77 6.35
N ARG A 136 -20.30 11.33 6.24
CA ARG A 136 -19.72 10.74 5.03
C ARG A 136 -19.07 9.40 5.32
N GLU A 137 -19.29 8.46 4.44
CA GLU A 137 -18.63 7.16 4.41
C GLU A 137 -17.61 7.10 3.29
N TYR A 138 -16.41 6.59 3.61
CA TYR A 138 -15.41 6.19 2.64
C TYR A 138 -15.28 4.67 2.70
N LEU A 139 -15.39 4.03 1.56
CA LEU A 139 -15.25 2.58 1.44
C LEU A 139 -13.85 2.25 0.91
N VAL A 140 -13.08 1.53 1.68
CA VAL A 140 -11.76 1.02 1.28
C VAL A 140 -11.91 -0.46 0.97
N VAL A 141 -11.75 -0.82 -0.30
CA VAL A 141 -11.86 -2.21 -0.78
C VAL A 141 -10.55 -2.61 -1.43
N THR A 142 -10.01 -3.73 -1.02
CA THR A 142 -8.78 -4.29 -1.57
C THR A 142 -9.00 -5.74 -1.95
N ASN A 143 -8.24 -6.22 -2.94
CA ASN A 143 -8.20 -7.62 -3.36
C ASN A 143 -6.75 -8.09 -3.40
N ASN A 144 -6.40 -9.06 -2.56
CA ASN A 144 -5.05 -9.65 -2.52
C ASN A 144 -4.95 -10.97 -3.30
N ALA A 145 -6.03 -11.40 -3.97
CA ALA A 145 -5.98 -12.54 -4.89
C ALA A 145 -5.32 -12.14 -6.22
N THR A 146 -4.88 -13.15 -6.97
CA THR A 146 -4.33 -13.00 -8.32
C THR A 146 -5.42 -12.89 -9.40
N THR A 147 -6.67 -13.14 -9.03
CA THR A 147 -7.85 -13.10 -9.90
C THR A 147 -8.88 -12.10 -9.39
N ALA A 148 -9.74 -11.62 -10.27
CA ALA A 148 -10.89 -10.80 -9.88
C ALA A 148 -11.80 -11.58 -8.92
N LYS A 149 -12.30 -10.89 -7.91
CA LYS A 149 -13.22 -11.43 -6.90
C LYS A 149 -14.42 -10.49 -6.77
N THR A 150 -15.55 -11.06 -6.40
CA THR A 150 -16.79 -10.32 -6.12
C THR A 150 -17.24 -10.62 -4.70
N ALA A 151 -17.72 -9.59 -4.01
CA ALA A 151 -18.33 -9.73 -2.70
C ALA A 151 -19.51 -8.77 -2.57
N THR A 152 -20.51 -9.16 -1.79
CA THR A 152 -21.66 -8.32 -1.43
C THR A 152 -21.63 -8.11 0.08
N PHE A 153 -21.75 -6.87 0.50
CA PHE A 153 -21.77 -6.51 1.92
C PHE A 153 -22.54 -5.20 2.14
N ALA A 154 -23.09 -5.03 3.33
CA ALA A 154 -23.80 -3.81 3.68
C ALA A 154 -22.82 -2.65 3.97
N THR A 155 -23.20 -1.45 3.53
CA THR A 155 -22.49 -0.21 3.85
C THR A 155 -23.22 0.56 4.96
N TYR A 156 -22.60 1.60 5.51
CA TYR A 156 -23.24 2.50 6.47
C TYR A 156 -24.26 3.42 5.80
N THR A 157 -24.13 3.66 4.50
CA THR A 157 -24.96 4.58 3.70
C THR A 157 -25.76 3.79 2.66
N PRO A 158 -26.84 3.09 3.05
CA PRO A 158 -27.65 2.32 2.12
C PRO A 158 -28.27 3.26 1.07
N GLY A 159 -28.31 2.79 -0.19
CA GLY A 159 -28.74 3.60 -1.33
C GLY A 159 -27.79 4.74 -1.72
N GLY A 160 -26.65 4.85 -1.06
CA GLY A 160 -25.64 5.86 -1.35
C GLY A 160 -24.90 5.61 -2.66
N ARG A 161 -24.39 6.68 -3.24
CA ARG A 161 -23.51 6.61 -4.42
C ARG A 161 -22.08 6.82 -3.99
N PHE A 162 -21.18 5.90 -4.38
CA PHE A 162 -19.76 6.00 -4.12
C PHE A 162 -19.03 6.45 -5.39
N THR A 163 -18.20 7.48 -5.27
CA THR A 163 -17.35 7.96 -6.35
C THR A 163 -15.91 7.51 -6.09
N PRO A 164 -15.24 6.85 -7.05
CA PRO A 164 -13.87 6.40 -6.88
C PRO A 164 -12.92 7.56 -6.60
N LEU A 165 -12.08 7.42 -5.58
CA LEU A 165 -11.00 8.35 -5.23
C LEU A 165 -9.63 7.79 -5.59
N LEU A 166 -9.52 6.47 -5.65
CA LEU A 166 -8.32 5.72 -6.00
C LEU A 166 -8.73 4.47 -6.77
N GLY A 167 -7.97 4.11 -7.80
CA GLY A 167 -8.31 2.99 -8.69
C GLY A 167 -9.24 3.40 -9.84
N GLY A 168 -9.42 2.51 -10.80
CA GLY A 168 -10.27 2.75 -11.97
C GLY A 168 -11.62 2.05 -11.78
N GLY A 169 -12.65 2.80 -11.60
CA GLY A 169 -14.04 2.32 -11.56
C GLY A 169 -14.99 3.46 -11.90
N GLY A 170 -16.16 3.15 -12.42
CA GLY A 170 -17.25 4.10 -12.48
C GLY A 170 -17.81 4.38 -11.09
N ASP A 171 -18.78 5.28 -11.00
CA ASP A 171 -19.53 5.48 -9.76
C ASP A 171 -20.28 4.19 -9.37
N GLU A 172 -20.08 3.75 -8.15
CA GLU A 172 -20.72 2.56 -7.60
C GLU A 172 -21.91 2.96 -6.72
N ARG A 173 -23.01 2.26 -6.84
CA ARG A 173 -24.21 2.46 -6.01
C ARG A 173 -24.29 1.37 -4.96
N ALA A 174 -24.55 1.74 -3.72
CA ALA A 174 -24.89 0.81 -2.66
C ALA A 174 -26.39 0.46 -2.79
N ASP A 175 -26.70 -0.81 -2.90
CA ASP A 175 -28.05 -1.34 -2.88
C ASP A 175 -28.58 -1.42 -1.43
#